data_87347cbaac4a6678ff3fde39a21412a2
#
_entry.id   87347cbaac4a6678ff3fde39a21412a2
#
_cell.length_a   1.000
_cell.length_b   1.000
_cell.length_c   1.000
_cell.angle_alpha   90.00
_cell.angle_beta   90.00
_cell.angle_gamma   90.00
#
_symmetry.space_group_name_H-M   'P 1'
#
loop_
_entity.id
_entity.type
_entity.pdbx_description
1 polymer ?
#
loop_
_entity_poly.entity_id
_entity_poly.type
_entity_poly.pdbx_seq_one_letter_code
_entity_poly.pdbx_strand_id
1 'polypeptide(L)'
;AMADKAFRENNFESASLYMDPFGLYGLRKEIAKYVYKKRDIKCVPEQVVIQSGTQAALRKLASLFNERDACVAVEDPGYNIARDAFIEEGYKIEPLPVHMDEVNVIERLQNSDAKLVVATPSNQFPLGFVMSLSMRLKLIDWARKKDAYIIEDDYCCEFRYESSPSPALRAIDKDNTIYLGTMSKILTPAIRISYIILPAALLERWNKRFPSDLCAVPWLEQEMLRLFLESNTWDRYERSTVNTYRKRHDILARSLKSEMGDLVDVLDEGAGLHLLVVDKYERTQEELIELARQKSVRVYPTDQYWTTDTHPMKSSILIGFSKITEEEIPKGIKQLARAWSL
;
A
#
# COMPACT_ATOMS: atom_id res chain seq x y z
N ALA A 1 3.77 17.62 23.19
CA ALA A 1 3.00 18.65 22.46
C ALA A 1 1.61 18.15 22.04
N MET A 2 1.47 17.22 21.06
CA MET A 2 0.12 16.78 20.63
C MET A 2 -0.60 15.94 21.68
N ALA A 3 0.10 15.06 22.39
CA ALA A 3 -0.48 14.29 23.50
C ALA A 3 -0.97 15.22 24.63
N ASP A 4 -0.17 16.21 25.04
CA ASP A 4 -0.58 17.18 26.04
C ASP A 4 -1.81 17.97 25.58
N LYS A 5 -1.87 18.33 24.31
CA LYS A 5 -3.01 19.03 23.71
C LYS A 5 -4.25 18.13 23.73
N ALA A 6 -4.12 16.85 23.36
CA ALA A 6 -5.20 15.87 23.38
C ALA A 6 -5.83 15.75 24.77
N PHE A 7 -5.02 15.67 25.82
CA PHE A 7 -5.52 15.58 27.20
C PHE A 7 -6.12 16.88 27.74
N ARG A 8 -5.67 18.04 27.23
CA ARG A 8 -6.21 19.37 27.71
C ARG A 8 -7.49 19.79 27.00
N GLU A 9 -7.64 19.48 25.72
CA GLU A 9 -8.77 19.91 24.90
C GLU A 9 -9.98 18.97 24.98
N ASN A 10 -9.77 17.72 25.34
CA ASN A 10 -10.86 16.76 25.48
C ASN A 10 -11.18 16.53 26.97
N ASN A 11 -12.42 16.77 27.34
CA ASN A 11 -12.93 16.32 28.61
C ASN A 11 -12.71 14.81 28.75
N PHE A 12 -12.26 14.36 29.91
CA PHE A 12 -12.05 12.96 30.29
C PHE A 12 -13.24 12.04 29.95
N GLU A 13 -14.43 12.59 29.73
CA GLU A 13 -15.64 11.87 29.35
C GLU A 13 -15.51 11.11 28.06
N SER A 14 -14.89 11.69 27.01
CA SER A 14 -14.73 10.99 25.72
C SER A 14 -13.71 9.85 25.78
N ALA A 15 -12.71 9.95 26.66
CA ALA A 15 -11.70 8.90 26.87
C ALA A 15 -12.20 7.79 27.83
N SER A 16 -13.32 8.01 28.53
CA SER A 16 -13.91 7.05 29.47
C SER A 16 -14.93 6.10 28.83
N LEU A 17 -15.28 6.33 27.56
CA LEU A 17 -16.23 5.51 26.82
C LEU A 17 -15.51 4.53 25.90
N TYR A 18 -16.16 3.41 25.62
CA TYR A 18 -15.72 2.53 24.53
C TYR A 18 -15.76 3.27 23.20
N MET A 19 -14.76 3.02 22.37
CA MET A 19 -14.64 3.65 21.05
C MET A 19 -15.77 3.23 20.11
N ASP A 20 -16.23 4.20 19.31
CA ASP A 20 -17.08 3.92 18.14
C ASP A 20 -16.42 2.83 17.25
N PRO A 21 -17.16 1.83 16.77
CA PRO A 21 -16.64 0.78 15.89
C PRO A 21 -15.87 1.31 14.67
N PHE A 22 -16.28 2.46 14.15
CA PHE A 22 -15.63 3.14 13.02
C PHE A 22 -14.40 3.98 13.43
N GLY A 23 -14.16 4.15 14.72
CA GLY A 23 -13.14 5.03 15.28
C GLY A 23 -13.61 6.47 15.52
N LEU A 24 -12.71 7.30 16.02
CA LEU A 24 -13.00 8.66 16.46
C LEU A 24 -13.59 9.51 15.32
N TYR A 25 -14.80 10.03 15.50
CA TYR A 25 -15.51 10.81 14.46
C TYR A 25 -14.69 12.00 13.96
N GLY A 26 -14.03 12.73 14.88
CA GLY A 26 -13.17 13.84 14.53
C GLY A 26 -12.01 13.43 13.61
N LEU A 27 -11.37 12.29 13.83
CA LEU A 27 -10.33 11.76 12.97
C LEU A 27 -10.90 11.36 11.61
N ARG A 28 -12.05 10.68 11.57
CA ARG A 28 -12.71 10.30 10.31
C ARG A 28 -13.02 11.52 9.45
N LYS A 29 -13.44 12.63 10.06
CA LYS A 29 -13.67 13.90 9.37
C LYS A 29 -12.38 14.49 8.76
N GLU A 30 -11.28 14.46 9.52
CA GLU A 30 -9.99 14.96 9.00
C GLU A 30 -9.44 14.05 7.89
N ILE A 31 -9.60 12.71 8.00
CA ILE A 31 -9.24 11.78 6.94
C ILE A 31 -10.06 12.03 5.67
N ALA A 32 -11.37 12.28 5.78
CA ALA A 32 -12.21 12.61 4.62
C ALA A 32 -11.71 13.87 3.90
N LYS A 33 -11.31 14.92 4.64
CA LYS A 33 -10.69 16.12 4.07
C LYS A 33 -9.34 15.81 3.44
N TYR A 34 -8.52 15.00 4.10
CA TYR A 34 -7.20 14.62 3.64
C TYR A 34 -7.25 13.89 2.30
N VAL A 35 -8.09 12.85 2.18
CA VAL A 35 -8.22 12.08 0.94
C VAL A 35 -8.86 12.89 -0.19
N TYR A 36 -9.76 13.81 0.13
CA TYR A 36 -10.27 14.76 -0.86
C TYR A 36 -9.15 15.64 -1.42
N LYS A 37 -8.35 16.26 -0.54
CA LYS A 37 -7.24 17.14 -0.93
C LYS A 37 -6.17 16.40 -1.74
N LYS A 38 -5.87 15.14 -1.38
CA LYS A 38 -4.74 14.39 -1.95
C LYS A 38 -5.10 13.52 -3.14
N ARG A 39 -6.31 12.99 -3.15
CA ARG A 39 -6.73 11.94 -4.09
C ARG A 39 -8.03 12.26 -4.83
N ASP A 40 -8.62 13.43 -4.58
CA ASP A 40 -9.96 13.82 -5.06
C ASP A 40 -11.08 12.83 -4.70
N ILE A 41 -10.89 12.09 -3.60
CA ILE A 41 -11.87 11.12 -3.11
C ILE A 41 -12.93 11.87 -2.30
N LYS A 42 -14.17 11.88 -2.81
CA LYS A 42 -15.33 12.46 -2.11
C LYS A 42 -15.98 11.37 -1.24
N CYS A 43 -15.94 11.57 0.07
CA CYS A 43 -16.60 10.71 1.04
C CYS A 43 -17.08 11.50 2.25
N VAL A 44 -18.00 10.92 3.01
CA VAL A 44 -18.44 11.44 4.31
C VAL A 44 -17.79 10.66 5.45
N PRO A 45 -17.67 11.25 6.66
CA PRO A 45 -17.02 10.57 7.81
C PRO A 45 -17.63 9.21 8.15
N GLU A 46 -18.90 8.99 7.87
CA GLU A 46 -19.64 7.74 8.09
C GLU A 46 -19.14 6.59 7.20
N GLN A 47 -18.47 6.90 6.09
CA GLN A 47 -17.86 5.92 5.19
C GLN A 47 -16.43 5.54 5.60
N VAL A 48 -15.83 6.27 6.53
CA VAL A 48 -14.44 6.08 6.96
C VAL A 48 -14.40 5.16 8.18
N VAL A 49 -13.65 4.07 8.09
CA VAL A 49 -13.44 3.10 9.18
C VAL A 49 -11.96 3.05 9.55
N ILE A 50 -11.62 3.42 10.78
CA ILE A 50 -10.25 3.37 11.28
C ILE A 50 -9.86 1.94 11.64
N GLN A 51 -8.65 1.51 11.23
CA GLN A 51 -8.13 0.17 11.48
C GLN A 51 -6.70 0.18 12.00
N SER A 52 -6.31 -0.85 12.75
CA SER A 52 -4.97 -1.00 13.32
C SER A 52 -3.93 -1.51 12.31
N GLY A 53 -3.77 -0.77 11.21
CA GLY A 53 -2.89 -1.07 10.09
C GLY A 53 -3.56 -1.87 8.97
N THR A 54 -2.93 -1.85 7.80
CA THR A 54 -3.46 -2.43 6.54
C THR A 54 -3.81 -3.92 6.68
N GLN A 55 -3.02 -4.70 7.42
CA GLN A 55 -3.30 -6.13 7.63
C GLN A 55 -4.65 -6.37 8.34
N ALA A 56 -4.95 -5.60 9.39
CA ALA A 56 -6.24 -5.70 10.08
C ALA A 56 -7.40 -5.27 9.16
N ALA A 57 -7.18 -4.22 8.38
CA ALA A 57 -8.16 -3.75 7.40
C ALA A 57 -8.47 -4.82 6.33
N LEU A 58 -7.44 -5.46 5.77
CA LEU A 58 -7.60 -6.53 4.78
C LEU A 58 -8.34 -7.74 5.33
N ARG A 59 -8.02 -8.20 6.56
CA ARG A 59 -8.77 -9.28 7.22
C ARG A 59 -10.25 -8.93 7.44
N LYS A 60 -10.54 -7.69 7.84
CA LYS A 60 -11.93 -7.22 7.96
C LYS A 60 -12.65 -7.21 6.62
N LEU A 61 -12.00 -6.76 5.55
CA LEU A 61 -12.56 -6.78 4.21
C LEU A 61 -12.76 -8.22 3.70
N ALA A 62 -11.79 -9.10 3.91
CA ALA A 62 -11.95 -10.52 3.58
C ALA A 62 -13.15 -11.13 4.33
N SER A 63 -13.27 -10.90 5.63
CA SER A 63 -14.41 -11.37 6.42
C SER A 63 -15.75 -10.74 6.00
N LEU A 64 -15.75 -9.46 5.53
CA LEU A 64 -16.96 -8.78 5.07
C LEU A 64 -17.62 -9.47 3.88
N PHE A 65 -16.82 -9.97 2.93
CA PHE A 65 -17.29 -10.58 1.69
C PHE A 65 -17.25 -12.10 1.70
N ASN A 66 -16.86 -12.72 2.83
CA ASN A 66 -16.72 -14.17 2.91
C ASN A 66 -18.06 -14.87 2.71
N GLU A 67 -18.24 -15.44 1.53
CA GLU A 67 -19.34 -16.30 1.12
C GLU A 67 -18.77 -17.66 0.71
N ARG A 68 -19.63 -18.67 0.67
CA ARG A 68 -19.21 -20.01 0.25
C ARG A 68 -18.59 -19.95 -1.15
N ASP A 69 -17.42 -20.57 -1.30
CA ASP A 69 -16.66 -20.62 -2.57
C ASP A 69 -16.24 -19.24 -3.12
N ALA A 70 -16.12 -18.21 -2.26
CA ALA A 70 -15.70 -16.90 -2.68
C ALA A 70 -14.33 -16.92 -3.36
N CYS A 71 -14.18 -16.13 -4.41
CA CYS A 71 -12.95 -15.96 -5.17
C CYS A 71 -12.51 -14.50 -5.16
N VAL A 72 -11.21 -14.27 -4.91
CA VAL A 72 -10.59 -12.94 -4.97
C VAL A 72 -9.44 -12.97 -5.97
N ALA A 73 -9.39 -11.97 -6.83
CA ALA A 73 -8.26 -11.74 -7.71
C ALA A 73 -7.21 -10.89 -6.98
N VAL A 74 -5.96 -11.28 -7.05
CA VAL A 74 -4.83 -10.56 -6.45
C VAL A 74 -3.72 -10.36 -7.47
N GLU A 75 -3.02 -9.24 -7.39
CA GLU A 75 -1.84 -8.99 -8.22
C GLU A 75 -0.79 -10.10 -8.03
N ASP A 76 -0.15 -10.53 -9.12
CA ASP A 76 0.90 -11.54 -9.13
C ASP A 76 2.08 -11.10 -10.03
N PRO A 77 3.22 -10.69 -9.45
CA PRO A 77 3.46 -10.63 -8.01
C PRO A 77 2.65 -9.53 -7.32
N GLY A 78 2.36 -9.72 -6.02
CA GLY A 78 1.57 -8.77 -5.25
C GLY A 78 1.87 -8.80 -3.75
N TYR A 79 1.18 -7.97 -3.00
CA TYR A 79 1.35 -7.88 -1.55
C TYR A 79 0.86 -9.17 -0.87
N ASN A 80 1.80 -10.01 -0.45
CA ASN A 80 1.53 -11.33 0.13
C ASN A 80 0.58 -11.29 1.33
N ILE A 81 0.67 -10.27 2.21
CA ILE A 81 -0.24 -10.14 3.37
C ILE A 81 -1.70 -9.95 2.92
N ALA A 82 -1.93 -9.29 1.78
CA ALA A 82 -3.28 -9.20 1.23
C ALA A 82 -3.78 -10.59 0.80
N ARG A 83 -2.98 -11.32 0.00
CA ARG A 83 -3.28 -12.69 -0.42
C ARG A 83 -3.55 -13.61 0.79
N ASP A 84 -2.66 -13.57 1.80
CA ASP A 84 -2.74 -14.44 2.97
C ASP A 84 -4.00 -14.14 3.80
N ALA A 85 -4.41 -12.86 3.93
CA ALA A 85 -5.63 -12.48 4.63
C ALA A 85 -6.90 -13.11 3.99
N PHE A 86 -6.93 -13.23 2.67
CA PHE A 86 -8.04 -13.88 1.96
C PHE A 86 -7.95 -15.41 2.03
N ILE A 87 -6.74 -15.99 1.97
CA ILE A 87 -6.55 -17.44 2.18
C ILE A 87 -7.01 -17.86 3.58
N GLU A 88 -6.66 -17.10 4.62
CA GLU A 88 -7.09 -17.33 6.00
C GLU A 88 -8.62 -17.37 6.16
N GLU A 89 -9.34 -16.60 5.36
CA GLU A 89 -10.82 -16.59 5.32
C GLU A 89 -11.42 -17.61 4.32
N GLY A 90 -10.60 -18.45 3.69
CA GLY A 90 -11.06 -19.57 2.84
C GLY A 90 -11.36 -19.20 1.39
N TYR A 91 -10.87 -18.07 0.89
CA TYR A 91 -11.05 -17.68 -0.51
C TYR A 91 -10.21 -18.52 -1.46
N LYS A 92 -10.76 -18.77 -2.65
CA LYS A 92 -9.96 -19.14 -3.81
C LYS A 92 -9.20 -17.91 -4.33
N ILE A 93 -7.91 -18.07 -4.61
CA ILE A 93 -7.08 -17.01 -5.14
C ILE A 93 -7.00 -17.12 -6.66
N GLU A 94 -7.34 -16.03 -7.34
CA GLU A 94 -7.10 -15.86 -8.78
C GLU A 94 -5.91 -14.93 -8.99
N PRO A 95 -4.73 -15.45 -9.38
CA PRO A 95 -3.55 -14.60 -9.61
C PRO A 95 -3.70 -13.78 -10.90
N LEU A 96 -3.49 -12.47 -10.79
CA LEU A 96 -3.45 -11.55 -11.92
C LEU A 96 -2.01 -11.28 -12.31
N PRO A 97 -1.56 -11.71 -13.49
CA PRO A 97 -0.15 -11.61 -13.90
C PRO A 97 0.23 -10.17 -14.30
N VAL A 98 0.35 -9.27 -13.32
CA VAL A 98 0.59 -7.83 -13.54
C VAL A 98 1.97 -7.50 -14.12
N HIS A 99 2.88 -8.49 -14.21
CA HIS A 99 4.14 -8.40 -14.95
C HIS A 99 3.97 -8.56 -16.47
N MET A 100 2.78 -8.95 -16.92
CA MET A 100 2.40 -9.05 -18.33
C MET A 100 1.71 -7.75 -18.80
N ASP A 101 1.27 -7.74 -20.05
CA ASP A 101 0.52 -6.59 -20.57
C ASP A 101 -0.91 -6.49 -19.97
N GLU A 102 -1.48 -5.28 -20.05
CA GLU A 102 -2.80 -4.97 -19.49
C GLU A 102 -3.94 -5.80 -20.10
N VAL A 103 -3.77 -6.29 -21.34
CA VAL A 103 -4.81 -7.07 -22.05
C VAL A 103 -4.93 -8.42 -21.36
N ASN A 104 -3.82 -9.10 -21.14
CA ASN A 104 -3.79 -10.41 -20.46
C ASN A 104 -4.38 -10.33 -19.04
N VAL A 105 -4.06 -9.25 -18.30
CA VAL A 105 -4.62 -9.05 -16.95
C VAL A 105 -6.15 -8.96 -16.98
N ILE A 106 -6.69 -8.16 -17.89
CA ILE A 106 -8.15 -7.96 -18.00
C ILE A 106 -8.85 -9.20 -18.53
N GLU A 107 -8.30 -9.88 -19.53
CA GLU A 107 -8.87 -11.14 -20.06
C GLU A 107 -8.94 -12.21 -18.98
N ARG A 108 -7.89 -12.37 -18.18
CA ARG A 108 -7.86 -13.30 -17.07
C ARG A 108 -8.94 -12.97 -16.04
N LEU A 109 -9.04 -11.69 -15.66
CA LEU A 109 -10.04 -11.23 -14.71
C LEU A 109 -11.48 -11.43 -15.24
N GLN A 110 -11.73 -11.19 -16.53
CA GLN A 110 -13.02 -11.43 -17.17
C GLN A 110 -13.45 -12.89 -17.16
N ASN A 111 -12.48 -13.81 -17.31
CA ASN A 111 -12.72 -15.26 -17.34
C ASN A 111 -12.71 -15.90 -15.94
N SER A 112 -12.43 -15.16 -14.88
CA SER A 112 -12.44 -15.64 -13.51
C SER A 112 -13.81 -15.53 -12.85
N ASP A 113 -14.00 -16.30 -11.75
CA ASP A 113 -15.16 -16.21 -10.86
C ASP A 113 -15.00 -15.13 -9.78
N ALA A 114 -13.95 -14.32 -9.86
CA ALA A 114 -13.65 -13.31 -8.85
C ALA A 114 -14.76 -12.26 -8.77
N LYS A 115 -15.16 -11.93 -7.54
CA LYS A 115 -16.06 -10.83 -7.18
C LYS A 115 -15.36 -9.73 -6.40
N LEU A 116 -14.10 -9.94 -6.11
CA LEU A 116 -13.19 -8.98 -5.50
C LEU A 116 -11.87 -8.96 -6.27
N VAL A 117 -11.26 -7.79 -6.36
CA VAL A 117 -9.86 -7.65 -6.80
C VAL A 117 -9.12 -6.75 -5.81
N VAL A 118 -7.92 -7.15 -5.42
CA VAL A 118 -7.01 -6.30 -4.63
C VAL A 118 -5.92 -5.78 -5.56
N ALA A 119 -5.79 -4.47 -5.64
CA ALA A 119 -4.82 -3.80 -6.51
C ALA A 119 -4.10 -2.65 -5.80
N THR A 120 -2.85 -2.40 -6.20
CA THR A 120 -1.98 -1.32 -5.72
C THR A 120 -1.67 -0.31 -6.84
N PRO A 121 -2.68 0.42 -7.36
CA PRO A 121 -2.59 1.12 -8.65
C PRO A 121 -1.68 2.34 -8.65
N SER A 122 -1.38 2.92 -7.48
CA SER A 122 -0.52 4.11 -7.37
C SER A 122 0.96 3.79 -7.41
N ASN A 123 1.32 2.58 -6.99
CA ASN A 123 2.67 2.03 -7.01
C ASN A 123 2.56 0.52 -6.78
N GLN A 124 2.56 -0.25 -7.85
CA GLN A 124 2.37 -1.68 -7.79
C GLN A 124 3.48 -2.33 -6.94
N PHE A 125 3.08 -3.13 -5.99
CA PHE A 125 4.03 -3.81 -5.14
C PHE A 125 4.23 -5.27 -5.60
N PRO A 126 5.47 -5.73 -5.82
CA PRO A 126 6.74 -5.06 -5.59
C PRO A 126 7.37 -4.37 -6.84
N LEU A 127 6.72 -4.42 -8.01
CA LEU A 127 7.34 -4.04 -9.29
C LEU A 127 7.55 -2.52 -9.45
N GLY A 128 6.83 -1.70 -8.70
CA GLY A 128 7.03 -0.25 -8.67
C GLY A 128 6.32 0.54 -9.77
N PHE A 129 5.63 -0.11 -10.71
CA PHE A 129 4.95 0.61 -11.78
C PHE A 129 3.66 1.29 -11.30
N VAL A 130 3.23 2.30 -12.06
CA VAL A 130 1.97 3.00 -11.86
C VAL A 130 0.94 2.51 -12.86
N MET A 131 -0.20 2.01 -12.37
CA MET A 131 -1.28 1.54 -13.25
C MET A 131 -1.77 2.67 -14.15
N SER A 132 -1.80 2.42 -15.48
CA SER A 132 -2.25 3.38 -16.47
C SER A 132 -3.72 3.78 -16.28
N LEU A 133 -4.10 4.97 -16.77
CA LEU A 133 -5.52 5.38 -16.74
C LEU A 133 -6.40 4.43 -17.54
N SER A 134 -5.89 3.90 -18.66
CA SER A 134 -6.59 2.91 -19.48
C SER A 134 -6.92 1.67 -18.67
N MET A 135 -5.93 1.12 -17.94
CA MET A 135 -6.13 -0.06 -17.11
C MET A 135 -7.09 0.20 -15.94
N ARG A 136 -7.02 1.39 -15.31
CA ARG A 136 -7.97 1.79 -14.26
C ARG A 136 -9.42 1.79 -14.76
N LEU A 137 -9.65 2.34 -15.95
CA LEU A 137 -11.00 2.37 -16.54
C LEU A 137 -11.49 0.97 -16.92
N LYS A 138 -10.63 0.10 -17.45
CA LYS A 138 -10.97 -1.29 -17.77
C LYS A 138 -11.31 -2.09 -16.49
N LEU A 139 -10.56 -1.88 -15.41
CA LEU A 139 -10.80 -2.53 -14.14
C LEU A 139 -12.15 -2.10 -13.51
N ILE A 140 -12.47 -0.81 -13.58
CA ILE A 140 -13.76 -0.27 -13.13
C ILE A 140 -14.91 -0.81 -13.99
N ASP A 141 -14.75 -0.86 -15.31
CA ASP A 141 -15.76 -1.43 -16.22
C ASP A 141 -16.02 -2.91 -15.92
N TRP A 142 -14.95 -3.67 -15.66
CA TRP A 142 -15.08 -5.06 -15.20
C TRP A 142 -15.87 -5.14 -13.89
N ALA A 143 -15.53 -4.35 -12.88
CA ALA A 143 -16.20 -4.40 -11.58
C ALA A 143 -17.70 -4.10 -11.71
N ARG A 144 -18.07 -3.10 -12.51
CA ARG A 144 -19.47 -2.74 -12.79
C ARG A 144 -20.23 -3.85 -13.52
N LYS A 145 -19.62 -4.46 -14.54
CA LYS A 145 -20.26 -5.54 -15.33
C LYS A 145 -20.44 -6.83 -14.55
N LYS A 146 -19.52 -7.14 -13.64
CA LYS A 146 -19.53 -8.37 -12.83
C LYS A 146 -20.24 -8.21 -11.48
N ASP A 147 -20.74 -7.00 -11.15
CA ASP A 147 -21.23 -6.66 -9.81
C ASP A 147 -20.19 -7.05 -8.74
N ALA A 148 -18.97 -6.59 -8.95
CA ALA A 148 -17.78 -6.90 -8.18
C ALA A 148 -17.23 -5.64 -7.52
N TYR A 149 -16.31 -5.81 -6.55
CA TYR A 149 -15.64 -4.72 -5.86
C TYR A 149 -14.13 -4.72 -6.10
N ILE A 150 -13.56 -3.51 -6.15
CA ILE A 150 -12.13 -3.28 -6.19
C ILE A 150 -11.69 -2.81 -4.79
N ILE A 151 -10.68 -3.43 -4.21
CA ILE A 151 -9.96 -2.95 -3.05
C ILE A 151 -8.71 -2.25 -3.57
N GLU A 152 -8.74 -0.92 -3.56
CA GLU A 152 -7.60 -0.07 -3.92
C GLU A 152 -6.72 0.12 -2.69
N ASP A 153 -5.60 -0.62 -2.57
CA ASP A 153 -4.59 -0.42 -1.52
C ASP A 153 -3.60 0.66 -1.96
N ASP A 154 -3.82 1.87 -1.46
CA ASP A 154 -3.05 3.07 -1.78
C ASP A 154 -2.08 3.42 -0.65
N TYR A 155 -1.11 2.54 -0.44
CA TYR A 155 -0.21 2.56 0.71
C TYR A 155 0.87 3.66 0.67
N CYS A 156 1.11 4.28 -0.49
CA CYS A 156 2.23 5.23 -0.67
C CYS A 156 1.92 6.36 -1.65
N CYS A 157 0.66 6.78 -1.74
CA CYS A 157 0.21 7.81 -2.70
C CYS A 157 0.96 9.15 -2.59
N GLU A 158 1.56 9.46 -1.46
CA GLU A 158 2.34 10.68 -1.22
C GLU A 158 3.72 10.63 -1.90
N PHE A 159 4.27 9.44 -2.12
CA PHE A 159 5.64 9.23 -2.60
C PHE A 159 5.69 9.04 -4.12
N ARG A 160 5.34 10.09 -4.85
CA ARG A 160 5.46 10.19 -6.30
C ARG A 160 6.42 11.32 -6.64
N TYR A 161 7.48 11.00 -7.37
CA TYR A 161 8.61 11.91 -7.55
C TYR A 161 8.63 12.55 -8.93
N GLU A 162 8.25 11.82 -9.98
CA GLU A 162 8.41 12.26 -11.37
C GLU A 162 7.12 12.46 -12.16
N SER A 163 6.00 11.87 -11.74
CA SER A 163 4.77 11.87 -12.53
C SER A 163 3.64 12.68 -11.91
N SER A 164 2.75 13.20 -12.75
CA SER A 164 1.49 13.79 -12.30
C SER A 164 0.63 12.73 -11.58
N PRO A 165 -0.10 13.09 -10.53
CA PRO A 165 -0.96 12.14 -9.83
C PRO A 165 -2.00 11.56 -10.78
N SER A 166 -2.01 10.22 -10.92
CA SER A 166 -3.16 9.55 -11.55
C SER A 166 -4.33 9.57 -10.57
N PRO A 167 -5.57 9.76 -11.05
CA PRO A 167 -6.74 9.75 -10.15
C PRO A 167 -6.89 8.41 -9.47
N ALA A 168 -7.28 8.40 -8.20
CA ALA A 168 -7.59 7.16 -7.49
C ALA A 168 -8.75 6.43 -8.20
N LEU A 169 -8.76 5.09 -8.17
CA LEU A 169 -9.90 4.31 -8.65
C LEU A 169 -11.18 4.73 -7.91
N ARG A 170 -11.08 4.93 -6.61
CA ARG A 170 -12.17 5.42 -5.76
C ARG A 170 -12.69 6.80 -6.15
N ALA A 171 -11.85 7.68 -6.66
CA ALA A 171 -12.28 9.00 -7.15
C ALA A 171 -13.07 8.88 -8.46
N ILE A 172 -12.74 7.89 -9.30
CA ILE A 172 -13.44 7.62 -10.57
C ILE A 172 -14.74 6.84 -10.32
N ASP A 173 -14.68 5.83 -9.44
CA ASP A 173 -15.83 4.97 -9.13
C ASP A 173 -16.00 4.81 -7.62
N LYS A 174 -16.94 5.54 -7.07
CA LYS A 174 -17.27 5.55 -5.64
C LYS A 174 -18.15 4.37 -5.20
N ASP A 175 -18.78 3.67 -6.13
CA ASP A 175 -19.80 2.67 -5.83
C ASP A 175 -19.22 1.24 -5.80
N ASN A 176 -18.25 0.92 -6.65
CA ASN A 176 -17.60 -0.39 -6.71
C ASN A 176 -16.16 -0.42 -6.18
N THR A 177 -15.61 0.72 -5.73
CA THR A 177 -14.25 0.76 -5.20
C THR A 177 -14.24 1.02 -3.70
N ILE A 178 -13.57 0.15 -2.94
CA ILE A 178 -13.20 0.32 -1.55
C ILE A 178 -11.78 0.88 -1.53
N TYR A 179 -11.57 1.99 -0.84
CA TYR A 179 -10.23 2.58 -0.72
C TYR A 179 -9.60 2.21 0.61
N LEU A 180 -8.38 1.75 0.59
CA LEU A 180 -7.57 1.43 1.76
C LEU A 180 -6.34 2.34 1.78
N GLY A 181 -6.29 3.21 2.78
CA GLY A 181 -5.16 4.12 3.01
C GLY A 181 -4.46 3.86 4.33
N THR A 182 -3.23 4.34 4.47
CA THR A 182 -2.45 4.16 5.70
C THR A 182 -1.59 5.37 6.04
N MET A 183 -1.48 5.67 7.32
CA MET A 183 -0.55 6.68 7.86
C MET A 183 0.85 6.11 8.16
N SER A 184 1.01 4.77 8.06
CA SER A 184 2.26 4.09 8.43
C SER A 184 3.46 4.44 7.55
N LYS A 185 3.24 4.88 6.32
CA LYS A 185 4.33 5.21 5.40
C LYS A 185 4.77 6.67 5.52
N ILE A 186 3.80 7.57 5.61
CA ILE A 186 4.09 9.01 5.73
C ILE A 186 4.55 9.42 7.14
N LEU A 187 4.09 8.73 8.19
CA LEU A 187 4.50 8.99 9.58
C LEU A 187 5.55 7.98 10.04
N THR A 188 5.09 6.84 10.52
CA THR A 188 5.95 5.75 11.00
C THR A 188 5.17 4.44 11.00
N PRO A 189 5.80 3.30 10.70
CA PRO A 189 5.13 1.99 10.79
C PRO A 189 4.58 1.68 12.18
N ALA A 190 5.15 2.25 13.24
CA ALA A 190 4.75 2.01 14.62
C ALA A 190 3.40 2.64 15.00
N ILE A 191 2.90 3.63 14.25
CA ILE A 191 1.62 4.29 14.57
C ILE A 191 0.41 3.38 14.40
N ARG A 192 0.52 2.37 13.54
CA ARG A 192 -0.51 1.37 13.27
C ARG A 192 -1.89 1.94 12.96
N ILE A 193 -1.98 3.04 12.22
CA ILE A 193 -3.26 3.62 11.77
C ILE A 193 -3.38 3.46 10.26
N SER A 194 -4.43 2.77 9.84
CA SER A 194 -4.94 2.72 8.47
C SER A 194 -6.43 3.07 8.48
N TYR A 195 -7.00 3.25 7.32
CA TYR A 195 -8.41 3.55 7.19
C TYR A 195 -8.98 2.95 5.90
N ILE A 196 -10.25 2.52 6.00
CA ILE A 196 -11.03 2.03 4.87
C ILE A 196 -12.06 3.11 4.53
N ILE A 197 -12.28 3.38 3.25
CA ILE A 197 -13.41 4.20 2.78
C ILE A 197 -14.37 3.27 2.03
N LEU A 198 -15.49 2.98 2.68
CA LEU A 198 -16.50 2.08 2.14
C LEU A 198 -17.42 2.78 1.12
N PRO A 199 -17.83 2.10 0.05
CA PRO A 199 -19.05 2.46 -0.67
C PRO A 199 -20.25 2.57 0.26
N ALA A 200 -21.15 3.52 0.00
CA ALA A 200 -22.34 3.70 0.84
C ALA A 200 -23.20 2.44 0.94
N ALA A 201 -23.31 1.68 -0.14
CA ALA A 201 -24.04 0.42 -0.19
C ALA A 201 -23.47 -0.66 0.75
N LEU A 202 -22.20 -0.59 1.13
CA LEU A 202 -21.57 -1.57 2.02
C LEU A 202 -21.71 -1.23 3.51
N LEU A 203 -22.18 -0.04 3.89
CA LEU A 203 -22.30 0.37 5.30
C LEU A 203 -23.25 -0.53 6.07
N GLU A 204 -24.41 -0.87 5.51
CA GLU A 204 -25.37 -1.77 6.16
C GLU A 204 -24.80 -3.19 6.32
N ARG A 205 -24.13 -3.71 5.27
CA ARG A 205 -23.45 -5.01 5.32
C ARG A 205 -22.33 -5.02 6.37
N TRP A 206 -21.54 -3.94 6.47
CA TRP A 206 -20.51 -3.78 7.50
C TRP A 206 -21.10 -3.85 8.90
N ASN A 207 -22.12 -3.05 9.17
CA ASN A 207 -22.78 -3.03 10.48
C ASN A 207 -23.42 -4.37 10.88
N LYS A 208 -24.00 -5.08 9.91
CA LYS A 208 -24.55 -6.43 10.14
C LYS A 208 -23.46 -7.47 10.40
N ARG A 209 -22.33 -7.36 9.72
CA ARG A 209 -21.22 -8.31 9.86
C ARG A 209 -20.44 -8.12 11.16
N PHE A 210 -20.33 -6.87 11.64
CA PHE A 210 -19.51 -6.50 12.79
C PHE A 210 -20.31 -5.72 13.86
N PRO A 211 -21.43 -6.26 14.37
CA PRO A 211 -22.35 -5.51 15.24
C PRO A 211 -21.77 -5.18 16.62
N SER A 212 -20.80 -5.96 17.09
CA SER A 212 -20.15 -5.79 18.39
C SER A 212 -18.68 -5.42 18.29
N ASP A 213 -18.26 -4.95 17.12
CA ASP A 213 -16.86 -4.58 16.91
C ASP A 213 -16.52 -3.28 17.65
N LEU A 214 -15.25 -3.15 18.03
CA LEU A 214 -14.72 -1.93 18.60
C LEU A 214 -13.48 -1.54 17.80
N CYS A 215 -13.24 -0.23 17.67
CA CYS A 215 -12.02 0.23 17.04
C CYS A 215 -10.80 -0.14 17.91
N ALA A 216 -9.89 -0.93 17.35
CA ALA A 216 -8.69 -1.40 18.03
C ALA A 216 -7.57 -0.35 18.14
N VAL A 217 -7.69 0.79 17.45
CA VAL A 217 -6.71 1.87 17.56
C VAL A 217 -7.01 2.68 18.81
N PRO A 218 -6.06 2.86 19.75
CA PRO A 218 -6.29 3.60 20.99
C PRO A 218 -6.75 5.03 20.73
N TRP A 219 -7.59 5.55 21.64
CA TRP A 219 -8.14 6.90 21.54
C TRP A 219 -7.04 7.97 21.41
N LEU A 220 -5.97 7.85 22.19
CA LEU A 220 -4.90 8.85 22.22
C LEU A 220 -4.20 8.99 20.87
N GLU A 221 -3.88 7.89 20.20
CA GLU A 221 -3.26 7.88 18.89
C GLU A 221 -4.17 8.49 17.84
N GLN A 222 -5.46 8.18 17.90
CA GLN A 222 -6.45 8.77 16.99
C GLN A 222 -6.59 10.27 17.19
N GLU A 223 -6.66 10.73 18.44
CA GLU A 223 -6.79 12.14 18.76
C GLU A 223 -5.52 12.94 18.42
N MET A 224 -4.35 12.38 18.70
CA MET A 224 -3.08 12.98 18.29
C MET A 224 -2.98 13.15 16.77
N LEU A 225 -3.39 12.13 16.01
CA LEU A 225 -3.41 12.20 14.54
C LEU A 225 -4.45 13.23 14.06
N ARG A 226 -5.64 13.26 14.63
CA ARG A 226 -6.66 14.27 14.33
C ARG A 226 -6.11 15.68 14.48
N LEU A 227 -5.55 15.99 15.65
CA LEU A 227 -4.96 17.29 15.94
C LEU A 227 -3.80 17.64 15.01
N PHE A 228 -3.03 16.63 14.60
CA PHE A 228 -1.92 16.84 13.67
C PHE A 228 -2.42 17.14 12.27
N LEU A 229 -3.39 16.40 11.73
CA LEU A 229 -4.00 16.64 10.43
C LEU A 229 -4.68 18.00 10.35
N GLU A 230 -5.35 18.43 11.44
CA GLU A 230 -6.00 19.73 11.53
C GLU A 230 -5.00 20.90 11.62
N SER A 231 -3.77 20.62 12.03
CA SER A 231 -2.75 21.65 12.25
C SER A 231 -2.10 22.11 10.95
N ASN A 232 -1.72 23.40 10.89
CA ASN A 232 -0.92 23.95 9.78
C ASN A 232 0.48 23.31 9.65
N THR A 233 0.89 22.46 10.61
CA THR A 233 2.18 21.78 10.60
C THR A 233 2.16 20.51 9.75
N TRP A 234 0.98 19.92 9.50
CA TRP A 234 0.85 18.71 8.67
C TRP A 234 1.42 18.92 7.26
N ASP A 235 0.96 19.92 6.55
CA ASP A 235 1.40 20.17 5.16
C ASP A 235 2.91 20.43 5.05
N ARG A 236 3.52 21.04 6.08
CA ARG A 236 4.98 21.24 6.16
C ARG A 236 5.70 19.91 6.39
N TYR A 237 5.21 19.13 7.32
CA TYR A 237 5.76 17.81 7.63
C TYR A 237 5.72 16.90 6.40
N GLU A 238 4.57 16.77 5.77
CA GLU A 238 4.39 15.95 4.58
C GLU A 238 5.34 16.36 3.46
N ARG A 239 5.39 17.65 3.10
CA ARG A 239 6.31 18.15 2.07
C ARG A 239 7.77 17.86 2.42
N SER A 240 8.16 18.05 3.66
CA SER A 240 9.53 17.77 4.12
C SER A 240 9.86 16.29 3.99
N THR A 241 8.93 15.42 4.41
CA THR A 241 9.10 13.97 4.33
C THR A 241 9.20 13.50 2.88
N VAL A 242 8.29 13.92 2.01
CA VAL A 242 8.30 13.59 0.58
C VAL A 242 9.60 14.07 -0.10
N ASN A 243 10.05 15.27 0.21
CA ASN A 243 11.32 15.80 -0.34
C ASN A 243 12.55 15.00 0.13
N THR A 244 12.55 14.55 1.39
CA THR A 244 13.63 13.70 1.91
C THR A 244 13.67 12.35 1.18
N TYR A 245 12.51 11.72 0.99
CA TYR A 245 12.45 10.45 0.28
C TYR A 245 12.73 10.59 -1.22
N ARG A 246 12.31 11.67 -1.86
CA ARG A 246 12.70 11.98 -3.25
C ARG A 246 14.22 12.05 -3.40
N LYS A 247 14.90 12.78 -2.53
CA LYS A 247 16.37 12.86 -2.58
C LYS A 247 17.04 11.51 -2.42
N ARG A 248 16.56 10.69 -1.46
CA ARG A 248 17.08 9.33 -1.25
C ARG A 248 16.85 8.44 -2.45
N HIS A 249 15.65 8.50 -3.05
CA HIS A 249 15.32 7.81 -4.29
C HIS A 249 16.30 8.18 -5.41
N ASP A 250 16.47 9.47 -5.68
CA ASP A 250 17.33 9.97 -6.75
C ASP A 250 18.80 9.59 -6.54
N ILE A 251 19.26 9.58 -5.29
CA ILE A 251 20.63 9.15 -4.94
C ILE A 251 20.75 7.65 -5.18
N LEU A 252 19.76 6.84 -4.77
CA LEU A 252 19.77 5.40 -4.95
C LEU A 252 19.76 5.05 -6.44
N ALA A 253 18.83 5.58 -7.22
CA ALA A 253 18.73 5.34 -8.66
C ALA A 253 20.03 5.68 -9.40
N ARG A 254 20.62 6.86 -9.10
CA ARG A 254 21.92 7.27 -9.67
C ARG A 254 23.06 6.34 -9.24
N SER A 255 23.11 5.94 -7.96
CA SER A 255 24.16 5.05 -7.46
C SER A 255 24.08 3.67 -8.08
N LEU A 256 22.87 3.10 -8.21
CA LEU A 256 22.64 1.83 -8.90
C LEU A 256 23.11 1.91 -10.36
N LYS A 257 22.72 2.96 -11.07
CA LYS A 257 23.13 3.15 -12.47
C LYS A 257 24.65 3.30 -12.63
N SER A 258 25.32 4.06 -11.76
CA SER A 258 26.76 4.33 -11.89
C SER A 258 27.65 3.18 -11.42
N GLU A 259 27.26 2.45 -10.38
CA GLU A 259 28.08 1.40 -9.76
C GLU A 259 27.70 -0.01 -10.22
N MET A 260 26.46 -0.20 -10.72
CA MET A 260 25.88 -1.52 -10.98
C MET A 260 25.16 -1.63 -12.33
N GLY A 261 25.18 -0.61 -13.19
CA GLY A 261 24.45 -0.62 -14.46
C GLY A 261 24.76 -1.78 -15.39
N ASP A 262 25.97 -2.36 -15.29
CA ASP A 262 26.37 -3.54 -16.06
C ASP A 262 25.95 -4.86 -15.38
N LEU A 263 25.60 -4.83 -14.09
CA LEU A 263 25.25 -6.00 -13.27
C LEU A 263 23.75 -6.23 -13.16
N VAL A 264 22.97 -5.16 -13.12
CA VAL A 264 21.52 -5.23 -12.87
C VAL A 264 20.73 -4.32 -13.79
N ASP A 265 19.47 -4.70 -14.04
CA ASP A 265 18.43 -3.81 -14.55
C ASP A 265 17.63 -3.26 -13.36
N VAL A 266 17.31 -1.96 -13.39
CA VAL A 266 16.57 -1.28 -12.34
C VAL A 266 15.16 -0.99 -12.84
N LEU A 267 14.15 -1.47 -12.12
CA LEU A 267 12.76 -1.11 -12.36
C LEU A 267 12.40 0.08 -11.46
N ASP A 268 12.16 1.22 -12.09
CA ASP A 268 11.89 2.49 -11.42
C ASP A 268 10.95 3.37 -12.27
N GLU A 269 9.83 3.76 -11.71
CA GLU A 269 8.88 4.71 -12.31
C GLU A 269 8.74 6.01 -11.47
N GLY A 270 9.76 6.33 -10.69
CA GLY A 270 9.80 7.55 -9.88
C GLY A 270 8.73 7.59 -8.79
N ALA A 271 8.47 6.47 -8.13
CA ALA A 271 7.48 6.39 -7.06
C ALA A 271 7.88 5.37 -5.96
N GLY A 272 7.23 5.44 -4.81
CA GLY A 272 7.37 4.45 -3.74
C GLY A 272 8.59 4.65 -2.83
N LEU A 273 8.91 3.61 -2.06
CA LEU A 273 9.91 3.61 -1.00
C LEU A 273 10.97 2.51 -1.18
N HIS A 274 10.98 1.86 -2.32
CA HIS A 274 11.93 0.82 -2.72
C HIS A 274 12.14 0.86 -4.23
N LEU A 275 13.23 0.28 -4.70
CA LEU A 275 13.47 -0.04 -6.09
C LEU A 275 13.61 -1.55 -6.23
N LEU A 276 13.18 -2.08 -7.36
CA LEU A 276 13.41 -3.46 -7.73
C LEU A 276 14.59 -3.53 -8.70
N VAL A 277 15.53 -4.43 -8.45
CA VAL A 277 16.65 -4.71 -9.35
C VAL A 277 16.59 -6.15 -9.80
N VAL A 278 16.94 -6.41 -11.07
CA VAL A 278 17.01 -7.74 -11.66
C VAL A 278 18.46 -8.01 -12.05
N ASP A 279 19.03 -9.08 -11.53
CA ASP A 279 20.40 -9.49 -11.84
C ASP A 279 20.50 -9.98 -13.29
N LYS A 280 21.51 -9.49 -14.01
CA LYS A 280 21.75 -9.87 -15.43
C LYS A 280 22.47 -11.20 -15.61
N TYR A 281 22.99 -11.76 -14.53
CA TYR A 281 23.74 -13.01 -14.53
C TYR A 281 22.90 -14.20 -14.05
N GLU A 282 21.59 -14.01 -13.89
CA GLU A 282 20.63 -15.05 -13.53
C GLU A 282 20.95 -15.79 -12.21
N ARG A 283 21.67 -15.13 -11.30
CA ARG A 283 21.94 -15.66 -9.95
C ARG A 283 20.64 -15.76 -9.18
N THR A 284 20.55 -16.75 -8.28
CA THR A 284 19.37 -16.90 -7.43
C THR A 284 19.29 -15.79 -6.38
N GLN A 285 18.08 -15.55 -5.87
CA GLN A 285 17.89 -14.55 -4.80
C GLN A 285 18.70 -14.90 -3.55
N GLU A 286 18.80 -16.19 -3.21
CA GLU A 286 19.58 -16.68 -2.08
C GLU A 286 21.06 -16.35 -2.24
N GLU A 287 21.62 -16.57 -3.42
CA GLU A 287 23.02 -16.23 -3.74
C GLU A 287 23.24 -14.73 -3.61
N LEU A 288 22.37 -13.91 -4.22
CA LEU A 288 22.48 -12.45 -4.18
C LEU A 288 22.37 -11.88 -2.75
N ILE A 289 21.46 -12.44 -1.96
CA ILE A 289 21.28 -12.04 -0.54
C ILE A 289 22.50 -12.44 0.29
N GLU A 290 23.02 -13.64 0.10
CA GLU A 290 24.19 -14.12 0.85
C GLU A 290 25.45 -13.30 0.51
N LEU A 291 25.69 -13.02 -0.78
CA LEU A 291 26.79 -12.16 -1.23
C LEU A 291 26.67 -10.75 -0.61
N ALA A 292 25.48 -10.16 -0.64
CA ALA A 292 25.22 -8.86 -0.02
C ALA A 292 25.48 -8.88 1.49
N ARG A 293 25.02 -9.94 2.20
CA ARG A 293 25.21 -10.12 3.64
C ARG A 293 26.68 -10.17 4.02
N GLN A 294 27.53 -10.82 3.23
CA GLN A 294 28.99 -10.89 3.43
C GLN A 294 29.66 -9.52 3.37
N LYS A 295 29.03 -8.54 2.71
CA LYS A 295 29.47 -7.13 2.67
C LYS A 295 28.65 -6.23 3.59
N SER A 296 27.94 -6.81 4.56
CA SER A 296 27.09 -6.08 5.52
C SER A 296 26.01 -5.21 4.88
N VAL A 297 25.52 -5.59 3.69
CA VAL A 297 24.38 -4.98 3.02
C VAL A 297 23.17 -5.90 3.14
N ARG A 298 22.03 -5.33 3.52
CA ARG A 298 20.77 -6.05 3.59
C ARG A 298 19.90 -5.71 2.40
N VAL A 299 19.51 -6.72 1.65
CA VAL A 299 18.55 -6.67 0.55
C VAL A 299 17.43 -7.69 0.79
N TYR A 300 16.33 -7.65 0.02
CA TYR A 300 15.15 -8.45 0.32
C TYR A 300 14.73 -9.29 -0.90
N PRO A 301 14.34 -10.57 -0.67
CA PRO A 301 13.83 -11.43 -1.73
C PRO A 301 12.47 -10.97 -2.23
N THR A 302 12.10 -11.40 -3.44
CA THR A 302 10.80 -11.12 -4.03
C THR A 302 9.94 -12.37 -4.23
N ASP A 303 10.48 -13.58 -4.10
CA ASP A 303 9.77 -14.85 -4.31
C ASP A 303 8.48 -14.96 -3.49
N GLN A 304 8.51 -14.49 -2.24
CA GLN A 304 7.34 -14.50 -1.36
C GLN A 304 6.13 -13.71 -1.89
N TYR A 305 6.33 -12.82 -2.85
CA TYR A 305 5.28 -11.99 -3.44
C TYR A 305 4.60 -12.65 -4.64
N TRP A 306 5.14 -13.77 -5.12
CA TRP A 306 4.55 -14.56 -6.19
C TRP A 306 3.61 -15.63 -5.62
N THR A 307 2.62 -16.02 -6.41
CA THR A 307 1.68 -17.08 -6.03
C THR A 307 2.22 -18.47 -6.30
N THR A 308 3.22 -18.58 -7.17
CA THR A 308 3.89 -19.83 -7.54
C THR A 308 5.39 -19.71 -7.43
N ASP A 309 6.08 -20.83 -7.16
CA ASP A 309 7.53 -20.90 -7.09
C ASP A 309 8.19 -20.75 -8.49
N THR A 310 7.42 -20.93 -9.56
CA THR A 310 7.91 -20.78 -10.94
C THR A 310 7.43 -19.46 -11.53
N HIS A 311 8.30 -18.45 -11.55
CA HIS A 311 8.01 -17.13 -12.09
C HIS A 311 9.20 -16.56 -12.88
N PRO A 312 8.99 -15.58 -13.78
CA PRO A 312 10.02 -15.10 -14.71
C PRO A 312 11.09 -14.22 -14.07
N MET A 313 10.93 -13.77 -12.81
CA MET A 313 11.82 -12.80 -12.18
C MET A 313 12.58 -13.38 -10.98
N LYS A 314 13.11 -14.60 -11.12
CA LYS A 314 13.81 -15.32 -10.04
C LYS A 314 15.08 -14.65 -9.53
N SER A 315 15.68 -13.79 -10.34
CA SER A 315 16.89 -13.04 -10.00
C SER A 315 16.61 -11.61 -9.55
N SER A 316 15.39 -11.32 -9.07
CA SER A 316 14.99 -9.99 -8.65
C SER A 316 15.15 -9.78 -7.14
N ILE A 317 15.62 -8.58 -6.77
CA ILE A 317 15.88 -8.18 -5.38
C ILE A 317 15.26 -6.81 -5.12
N LEU A 318 14.64 -6.65 -3.96
CA LEU A 318 14.04 -5.40 -3.52
C LEU A 318 15.03 -4.63 -2.62
N ILE A 319 15.27 -3.36 -2.96
CA ILE A 319 16.15 -2.43 -2.24
C ILE A 319 15.32 -1.29 -1.66
N GLY A 320 15.15 -1.28 -0.33
CA GLY A 320 14.46 -0.20 0.39
C GLY A 320 15.40 0.91 0.82
N PHE A 321 14.95 2.16 0.74
CA PHE A 321 15.77 3.34 1.08
C PHE A 321 15.19 4.21 2.20
N SER A 322 14.04 3.84 2.76
CA SER A 322 13.33 4.69 3.72
C SER A 322 14.08 4.93 5.05
N LYS A 323 14.94 4.01 5.48
CA LYS A 323 15.67 4.07 6.76
C LYS A 323 17.14 4.44 6.64
N ILE A 324 17.62 4.67 5.42
CA ILE A 324 19.04 4.91 5.14
C ILE A 324 19.24 6.41 4.87
N THR A 325 20.33 6.99 5.35
CA THR A 325 20.67 8.40 5.10
C THR A 325 21.19 8.64 3.67
N GLU A 326 21.12 9.89 3.21
CA GLU A 326 21.62 10.28 1.88
C GLU A 326 23.10 9.92 1.68
N GLU A 327 23.90 9.94 2.77
CA GLU A 327 25.34 9.62 2.75
C GLU A 327 25.63 8.11 2.77
N GLU A 328 24.75 7.32 3.37
CA GLU A 328 24.90 5.86 3.49
C GLU A 328 24.53 5.14 2.20
N ILE A 329 23.57 5.68 1.40
CA ILE A 329 23.10 5.04 0.17
C ILE A 329 24.24 4.77 -0.82
N PRO A 330 25.09 5.75 -1.22
CA PRO A 330 26.16 5.46 -2.17
C PRO A 330 27.19 4.46 -1.63
N LYS A 331 27.48 4.52 -0.31
CA LYS A 331 28.39 3.58 0.35
C LYS A 331 27.85 2.16 0.31
N GLY A 332 26.56 1.98 0.62
CA GLY A 332 25.88 0.68 0.55
C GLY A 332 25.86 0.11 -0.85
N ILE A 333 25.53 0.93 -1.86
CA ILE A 333 25.51 0.47 -3.25
C ILE A 333 26.90 0.10 -3.75
N LYS A 334 27.94 0.85 -3.37
CA LYS A 334 29.32 0.48 -3.70
C LYS A 334 29.75 -0.85 -3.06
N GLN A 335 29.32 -1.14 -1.84
CA GLN A 335 29.56 -2.44 -1.21
C GLN A 335 28.77 -3.54 -1.91
N LEU A 336 27.53 -3.27 -2.30
CA LEU A 336 26.68 -4.21 -3.04
C LEU A 336 27.29 -4.53 -4.43
N ALA A 337 27.75 -3.52 -5.15
CA ALA A 337 28.47 -3.71 -6.42
C ALA A 337 29.66 -4.66 -6.26
N ARG A 338 30.52 -4.42 -5.23
CA ARG A 338 31.64 -5.32 -4.92
C ARG A 338 31.22 -6.73 -4.52
N ALA A 339 30.06 -6.89 -3.92
CA ALA A 339 29.54 -8.20 -3.55
C ALA A 339 29.08 -8.98 -4.76
N TRP A 340 28.50 -8.28 -5.74
CA TRP A 340 27.90 -8.89 -6.95
C TRP A 340 28.83 -8.83 -8.18
N SER A 341 29.95 -8.13 -8.13
CA SER A 341 31.02 -8.27 -9.13
C SER A 341 31.72 -9.60 -8.95
N LEU A 342 31.80 -10.38 -10.02
CA LEU A 342 32.54 -11.64 -10.07
C LEU A 342 34.05 -11.43 -10.08
#